data_724ee851719ff5518db97bc8029aa639
#
_entry.id   724ee851719ff5518db97bc8029aa639
#
_cell.length_a   1.000
_cell.length_b   1.000
_cell.length_c   1.000
_cell.angle_alpha   90.00
_cell.angle_beta   90.00
_cell.angle_gamma   90.00
#
_symmetry.space_group_name_H-M   'P 1'
#
loop_
_entity.id
_entity.type
_entity.pdbx_description
1 polymer ?
#
loop_
_entity_poly.entity_id
_entity_poly.type
_entity_poly.pdbx_seq_one_letter_code
_entity_poly.pdbx_strand_id
1 'polypeptide(L)'
;DKRGVSGVEKNKLSEVGKKITTIPLDFNIHKTLKKIFNQRLSAIMDGKKIDWSTAESLAFGTLLTEGFSVRLSGQDSARGTFSQRHSVLKDQLNGSKYTPLNNISKNQKRFEVIDSLLSEMAVLGFEYGYALSEPSTLVIWEAQFGDFANGAQVIIDQFIASAERKWARANGLVMLLPHG
;
A
#
# COMPACT_ATOMS: atom_id res chain seq x y z
N ASP A 1 -7.59 18.55 20.23
CA ASP A 1 -7.36 17.55 19.18
C ASP A 1 -8.38 17.73 18.07
N LYS A 2 -7.97 18.35 16.96
CA LYS A 2 -8.77 18.37 15.76
C LYS A 2 -8.56 17.03 15.05
N ARG A 3 -9.51 16.11 15.15
CA ARG A 3 -9.54 14.93 14.29
C ARG A 3 -9.59 15.38 12.84
N GLY A 4 -8.62 14.98 12.03
CA GLY A 4 -8.63 15.25 10.60
C GLY A 4 -9.85 14.61 9.93
N VAL A 5 -10.41 15.26 8.93
CA VAL A 5 -11.44 14.68 8.06
C VAL A 5 -10.73 13.76 7.08
N SER A 6 -10.94 12.45 7.20
CA SER A 6 -10.33 11.42 6.34
C SER A 6 -11.28 10.89 5.26
N GLY A 7 -12.51 11.38 5.22
CA GLY A 7 -13.49 10.99 4.20
C GLY A 7 -13.14 11.59 2.83
N VAL A 8 -13.31 10.78 1.78
CA VAL A 8 -13.11 11.19 0.39
C VAL A 8 -14.44 11.13 -0.35
N GLU A 9 -14.71 12.14 -1.17
CA GLU A 9 -15.93 12.23 -1.97
C GLU A 9 -16.10 11.02 -2.89
N LYS A 10 -17.32 10.48 -2.98
CA LYS A 10 -17.66 9.29 -3.75
C LYS A 10 -17.23 9.39 -5.22
N ASN A 11 -17.39 10.55 -5.83
CA ASN A 11 -16.97 10.76 -7.22
C ASN A 11 -15.47 10.59 -7.40
N LYS A 12 -14.67 11.14 -6.48
CA LYS A 12 -13.21 10.98 -6.47
C LYS A 12 -12.81 9.51 -6.30
N LEU A 13 -13.44 8.78 -5.37
CA LEU A 13 -13.20 7.34 -5.20
C LEU A 13 -13.54 6.55 -6.47
N SER A 14 -14.64 6.90 -7.15
CA SER A 14 -15.03 6.25 -8.41
C SER A 14 -14.05 6.54 -9.55
N GLU A 15 -13.54 7.77 -9.64
CA GLU A 15 -12.51 8.12 -10.63
C GLU A 15 -11.21 7.37 -10.40
N VAL A 16 -10.69 7.40 -9.17
CA VAL A 16 -9.49 6.66 -8.78
C VAL A 16 -9.70 5.16 -9.03
N GLY A 17 -10.85 4.64 -8.59
CA GLY A 17 -11.21 3.23 -8.73
C GLY A 17 -11.21 2.74 -10.18
N LYS A 18 -11.78 3.52 -11.10
CA LYS A 18 -11.72 3.23 -12.54
C LYS A 18 -10.27 3.13 -13.03
N LYS A 19 -9.42 4.08 -12.62
CA LYS A 19 -8.01 4.12 -13.06
C LYS A 19 -7.20 2.94 -12.53
N ILE A 20 -7.29 2.63 -11.25
CA ILE A 20 -6.51 1.52 -10.64
C ILE A 20 -7.00 0.13 -11.06
N THR A 21 -8.19 0.03 -11.66
CA THR A 21 -8.73 -1.23 -12.19
C THR A 21 -8.64 -1.34 -13.72
N THR A 22 -8.21 -0.28 -14.40
CA THR A 22 -7.99 -0.29 -15.85
C THR A 22 -6.64 -0.91 -16.18
N ILE A 23 -6.66 -1.90 -17.05
CA ILE A 23 -5.46 -2.57 -17.58
C ILE A 23 -5.23 -2.10 -19.02
N PRO A 24 -4.00 -1.77 -19.44
CA PRO A 24 -3.70 -1.44 -20.83
C PRO A 24 -4.14 -2.55 -21.80
N LEU A 25 -4.62 -2.17 -22.98
CA LEU A 25 -5.18 -3.13 -23.96
C LEU A 25 -4.16 -4.13 -24.48
N ASP A 26 -2.91 -3.72 -24.56
CA ASP A 26 -1.77 -4.51 -25.01
C ASP A 26 -1.09 -5.33 -23.89
N PHE A 27 -1.63 -5.28 -22.65
CA PHE A 27 -1.08 -5.98 -21.51
C PHE A 27 -1.82 -7.29 -21.24
N ASN A 28 -1.08 -8.40 -21.30
CA ASN A 28 -1.63 -9.76 -21.17
C ASN A 28 -1.67 -10.20 -19.70
N ILE A 29 -2.67 -9.71 -18.97
CA ILE A 29 -2.87 -10.07 -17.57
C ILE A 29 -3.39 -11.52 -17.43
N HIS A 30 -2.96 -12.21 -16.35
CA HIS A 30 -3.50 -13.53 -16.02
C HIS A 30 -5.03 -13.48 -15.84
N LYS A 31 -5.73 -14.48 -16.41
CA LYS A 31 -7.22 -14.53 -16.45
C LYS A 31 -7.89 -14.37 -15.08
N THR A 32 -7.31 -14.97 -14.03
CA THR A 32 -7.84 -14.84 -12.66
C THR A 32 -7.74 -13.40 -12.16
N LEU A 33 -6.61 -12.72 -12.41
CA LEU A 33 -6.45 -11.32 -12.01
C LEU A 33 -7.40 -10.41 -12.79
N LYS A 34 -7.62 -10.68 -14.08
CA LYS A 34 -8.62 -9.95 -14.86
C LYS A 34 -10.01 -10.03 -14.23
N LYS A 35 -10.40 -11.21 -13.74
CA LYS A 35 -11.66 -11.40 -13.03
C LYS A 35 -11.70 -10.60 -11.72
N ILE A 36 -10.63 -10.65 -10.92
CA ILE A 36 -10.51 -9.90 -9.66
C ILE A 36 -10.63 -8.39 -9.90
N PHE A 37 -9.92 -7.86 -10.88
CA PHE A 37 -9.95 -6.42 -11.20
C PHE A 37 -11.34 -5.96 -11.68
N ASN A 38 -12.04 -6.78 -12.46
CA ASN A 38 -13.43 -6.50 -12.85
C ASN A 38 -14.38 -6.51 -11.64
N GLN A 39 -14.21 -7.44 -10.70
CA GLN A 39 -15.00 -7.50 -9.47
C GLN A 39 -14.74 -6.27 -8.58
N ARG A 40 -13.50 -5.84 -8.46
CA ARG A 40 -13.12 -4.60 -7.75
C ARG A 40 -13.81 -3.39 -8.37
N LEU A 41 -13.75 -3.26 -9.70
CA LEU A 41 -14.42 -2.17 -10.40
C LEU A 41 -15.92 -2.14 -10.09
N SER A 42 -16.60 -3.29 -10.21
CA SER A 42 -18.03 -3.37 -9.88
C SER A 42 -18.31 -2.97 -8.44
N ALA A 43 -17.56 -3.50 -7.48
CA ALA A 43 -17.72 -3.18 -6.06
C ALA A 43 -17.55 -1.67 -5.77
N ILE A 44 -16.57 -1.04 -6.41
CA ILE A 44 -16.31 0.41 -6.29
C ILE A 44 -17.49 1.21 -6.89
N MET A 45 -17.93 0.86 -8.09
CA MET A 45 -19.02 1.58 -8.75
C MET A 45 -20.36 1.45 -7.99
N ASP A 46 -20.64 0.25 -7.47
CA ASP A 46 -21.84 -0.01 -6.69
C ASP A 46 -21.76 0.54 -5.25
N GLY A 47 -20.54 0.79 -4.76
CA GLY A 47 -20.28 1.19 -3.38
C GLY A 47 -20.62 0.10 -2.36
N LYS A 48 -20.52 -1.17 -2.76
CA LYS A 48 -20.87 -2.34 -1.94
C LYS A 48 -19.83 -3.44 -2.07
N LYS A 49 -19.70 -4.24 -1.02
CA LYS A 49 -18.77 -5.40 -0.97
C LYS A 49 -17.32 -5.02 -1.29
N ILE A 50 -16.90 -3.84 -0.84
CA ILE A 50 -15.50 -3.40 -0.95
C ILE A 50 -14.69 -4.19 0.07
N ASP A 51 -13.78 -5.02 -0.41
CA ASP A 51 -12.85 -5.76 0.43
C ASP A 51 -11.70 -4.86 0.92
N TRP A 52 -10.92 -5.38 1.87
CA TRP A 52 -9.77 -4.65 2.44
C TRP A 52 -8.79 -4.17 1.39
N SER A 53 -8.41 -5.03 0.47
CA SER A 53 -7.42 -4.75 -0.56
C SER A 53 -7.90 -3.65 -1.55
N THR A 54 -9.18 -3.67 -1.87
CA THR A 54 -9.80 -2.64 -2.70
C THR A 54 -9.86 -1.30 -1.96
N ALA A 55 -10.23 -1.30 -0.67
CA ALA A 55 -10.25 -0.11 0.17
C ALA A 55 -8.85 0.48 0.34
N GLU A 56 -7.85 -0.36 0.60
CA GLU A 56 -6.43 0.02 0.67
C GLU A 56 -5.95 0.67 -0.64
N SER A 57 -6.25 0.05 -1.78
CA SER A 57 -5.86 0.59 -3.09
C SER A 57 -6.52 1.93 -3.40
N LEU A 58 -7.77 2.14 -2.99
CA LEU A 58 -8.45 3.42 -3.09
C LEU A 58 -7.82 4.49 -2.19
N ALA A 59 -7.48 4.13 -0.95
CA ALA A 59 -6.81 5.04 -0.02
C ALA A 59 -5.43 5.47 -0.56
N PHE A 60 -4.63 4.53 -1.04
CA PHE A 60 -3.34 4.85 -1.65
C PHE A 60 -3.52 5.72 -2.90
N GLY A 61 -4.44 5.37 -3.79
CA GLY A 61 -4.70 6.11 -5.01
C GLY A 61 -5.16 7.56 -4.76
N THR A 62 -5.97 7.79 -3.74
CA THR A 62 -6.39 9.15 -3.35
C THR A 62 -5.20 9.95 -2.82
N LEU A 63 -4.39 9.41 -1.92
CA LEU A 63 -3.19 10.06 -1.40
C LEU A 63 -2.23 10.45 -2.52
N LEU A 64 -1.97 9.55 -3.47
CA LEU A 64 -1.08 9.82 -4.61
C LEU A 64 -1.57 10.99 -5.45
N THR A 65 -2.88 11.10 -5.67
CA THR A 65 -3.48 12.22 -6.42
C THR A 65 -3.58 13.51 -5.62
N GLU A 66 -3.52 13.45 -4.30
CA GLU A 66 -3.49 14.59 -3.37
C GLU A 66 -2.07 15.10 -3.09
N GLY A 67 -1.05 14.47 -3.68
CA GLY A 67 0.33 14.94 -3.58
C GLY A 67 1.17 14.24 -2.52
N PHE A 68 0.71 13.11 -1.96
CA PHE A 68 1.46 12.31 -1.01
C PHE A 68 1.98 11.03 -1.67
N SER A 69 3.25 10.73 -1.47
CA SER A 69 3.84 9.45 -1.87
C SER A 69 3.40 8.34 -0.92
N VAL A 70 3.38 7.11 -1.42
CA VAL A 70 3.11 5.92 -0.61
C VAL A 70 4.23 4.92 -0.83
N ARG A 71 4.83 4.45 0.26
CA ARG A 71 5.87 3.42 0.26
C ARG A 71 5.42 2.25 1.14
N LEU A 72 5.36 1.08 0.54
CA LEU A 72 5.00 -0.17 1.19
C LEU A 72 6.16 -1.16 1.07
N SER A 73 6.62 -1.69 2.18
CA SER A 73 7.74 -2.61 2.23
C SER A 73 7.45 -3.80 3.16
N GLY A 74 7.93 -4.97 2.78
CA GLY A 74 7.79 -6.20 3.53
C GLY A 74 8.05 -7.40 2.64
N GLN A 75 7.75 -8.60 3.12
CA GLN A 75 7.85 -9.82 2.32
C GLN A 75 6.57 -10.02 1.51
N ASP A 76 6.70 -10.31 0.22
CA ASP A 76 5.57 -10.50 -0.71
C ASP A 76 4.57 -9.32 -0.77
N SER A 77 4.97 -8.12 -0.40
CA SER A 77 4.06 -6.97 -0.26
C SER A 77 3.40 -6.54 -1.58
N ALA A 78 4.07 -6.75 -2.71
CA ALA A 78 3.50 -6.43 -4.01
C ALA A 78 2.25 -7.28 -4.33
N ARG A 79 2.28 -8.56 -3.98
CA ARG A 79 1.17 -9.50 -4.14
C ARG A 79 0.22 -9.48 -2.94
N GLY A 80 0.78 -9.26 -1.77
CA GLY A 80 0.19 -9.53 -0.47
C GLY A 80 0.33 -11.00 -0.06
N THR A 81 0.56 -11.28 1.24
CA THR A 81 0.73 -12.63 1.77
C THR A 81 -0.41 -13.56 1.38
N PHE A 82 -1.63 -13.08 1.43
CA PHE A 82 -2.85 -13.82 1.10
C PHE A 82 -3.29 -13.67 -0.38
N SER A 83 -2.40 -13.23 -1.25
CA SER A 83 -2.72 -12.94 -2.66
C SER A 83 -3.89 -11.97 -2.83
N GLN A 84 -4.00 -11.02 -1.93
CA GLN A 84 -5.12 -10.08 -1.90
C GLN A 84 -4.84 -8.78 -2.64
N ARG A 85 -3.57 -8.30 -2.64
CA ARG A 85 -3.24 -6.95 -3.13
C ARG A 85 -3.03 -6.89 -4.64
N HIS A 86 -2.08 -7.63 -5.17
CA HIS A 86 -1.71 -7.58 -6.59
C HIS A 86 -1.46 -6.15 -7.10
N SER A 87 -0.65 -5.37 -6.38
CA SER A 87 -0.35 -3.99 -6.75
C SER A 87 0.58 -3.87 -7.96
N VAL A 88 1.34 -4.92 -8.26
CA VAL A 88 2.18 -5.03 -9.45
C VAL A 88 1.70 -6.20 -10.29
N LEU A 89 1.30 -5.91 -11.52
CA LEU A 89 0.86 -6.90 -12.49
C LEU A 89 2.03 -7.30 -13.38
N LYS A 90 2.03 -8.56 -13.83
CA LYS A 90 3.05 -9.09 -14.73
C LYS A 90 2.40 -9.57 -16.02
N ASP A 91 2.89 -9.09 -17.14
CA ASP A 91 2.46 -9.55 -18.47
C ASP A 91 2.87 -11.01 -18.68
N GLN A 92 1.93 -11.81 -19.11
CA GLN A 92 2.11 -13.26 -19.25
C GLN A 92 2.91 -13.65 -20.50
N LEU A 93 3.08 -12.74 -21.47
CA LEU A 93 3.82 -13.01 -22.70
C LEU A 93 5.27 -12.54 -22.60
N ASN A 94 5.50 -11.33 -22.11
CA ASN A 94 6.82 -10.69 -22.15
C ASN A 94 7.43 -10.43 -20.78
N GLY A 95 6.66 -10.67 -19.69
CA GLY A 95 7.13 -10.49 -18.31
C GLY A 95 7.25 -9.04 -17.83
N SER A 96 6.83 -8.06 -18.64
CA SER A 96 6.83 -6.66 -18.22
C SER A 96 5.93 -6.41 -17.01
N LYS A 97 6.24 -5.38 -16.23
CA LYS A 97 5.50 -5.04 -15.03
C LYS A 97 4.64 -3.80 -15.26
N TYR A 98 3.44 -3.81 -14.72
CA TYR A 98 2.52 -2.68 -14.69
C TYR A 98 1.99 -2.45 -13.28
N THR A 99 2.10 -1.22 -12.80
CA THR A 99 1.63 -0.82 -11.46
C THR A 99 0.47 0.16 -11.63
N PRO A 100 -0.80 -0.29 -11.49
CA PRO A 100 -1.98 0.55 -11.71
C PRO A 100 -1.96 1.84 -10.90
N LEU A 101 -1.53 1.78 -9.61
CA LEU A 101 -1.42 2.92 -8.72
C LEU A 101 -0.46 4.02 -9.21
N ASN A 102 0.48 3.71 -10.09
CA ASN A 102 1.36 4.71 -10.70
C ASN A 102 0.82 5.30 -12.01
N ASN A 103 -0.42 4.94 -12.39
CA ASN A 103 -1.01 5.31 -13.67
C ASN A 103 -2.41 5.92 -13.51
N ILE A 104 -2.68 6.62 -12.42
CA ILE A 104 -3.96 7.27 -12.16
C ILE A 104 -4.02 8.63 -12.87
N SER A 105 -2.97 9.44 -12.70
CA SER A 105 -2.86 10.75 -13.35
C SER A 105 -1.41 11.13 -13.65
N LYS A 106 -1.20 12.09 -14.55
CA LYS A 106 0.15 12.54 -14.94
C LYS A 106 0.90 13.26 -13.82
N ASN A 107 0.19 13.92 -12.91
CA ASN A 107 0.77 14.78 -11.88
C ASN A 107 0.71 14.16 -10.48
N GLN A 108 0.41 12.87 -10.37
CA GLN A 108 0.38 12.18 -9.09
C GLN A 108 1.77 11.96 -8.51
N LYS A 109 1.81 11.67 -7.23
CA LYS A 109 3.00 11.16 -6.55
C LYS A 109 3.19 9.66 -6.81
N ARG A 110 4.32 9.12 -6.35
CA ARG A 110 4.74 7.75 -6.63
C ARG A 110 4.24 6.78 -5.55
N PHE A 111 3.72 5.64 -6.00
CA PHE A 111 3.58 4.43 -5.20
C PHE A 111 4.82 3.56 -5.38
N GLU A 112 5.47 3.24 -4.28
CA GLU A 112 6.62 2.34 -4.24
C GLU A 112 6.26 1.12 -3.41
N VAL A 113 6.45 -0.07 -3.96
CA VAL A 113 6.25 -1.33 -3.25
C VAL A 113 7.50 -2.18 -3.38
N ILE A 114 7.98 -2.71 -2.25
CA ILE A 114 9.24 -3.42 -2.15
C ILE A 114 9.01 -4.78 -1.50
N ASP A 115 9.28 -5.83 -2.26
CA ASP A 115 9.38 -7.19 -1.73
C ASP A 115 10.78 -7.36 -1.14
N SER A 116 10.91 -7.19 0.16
CA SER A 116 12.19 -7.25 0.85
C SER A 116 12.59 -8.68 1.20
N LEU A 117 13.87 -8.97 1.07
CA LEU A 117 14.48 -10.23 1.51
C LEU A 117 15.12 -10.15 2.90
N LEU A 118 15.04 -8.98 3.54
CA LEU A 118 15.60 -8.75 4.86
C LEU A 118 14.68 -9.28 5.96
N SER A 119 15.24 -9.46 7.17
CA SER A 119 14.45 -9.82 8.35
C SER A 119 13.48 -8.70 8.74
N GLU A 120 12.45 -9.04 9.51
CA GLU A 120 11.46 -8.09 10.02
C GLU A 120 12.13 -6.93 10.77
N MET A 121 13.12 -7.23 11.61
CA MET A 121 13.89 -6.21 12.34
C MET A 121 14.60 -5.24 11.40
N ALA A 122 15.24 -5.76 10.36
CA ALA A 122 16.01 -4.93 9.42
C ALA A 122 15.09 -4.06 8.57
N VAL A 123 14.00 -4.62 8.04
CA VAL A 123 13.03 -3.86 7.22
C VAL A 123 12.32 -2.81 8.06
N LEU A 124 11.79 -3.19 9.21
CA LEU A 124 11.07 -2.24 10.09
C LEU A 124 11.98 -1.12 10.57
N GLY A 125 13.23 -1.43 10.92
CA GLY A 125 14.22 -0.43 11.32
C GLY A 125 14.55 0.54 10.18
N PHE A 126 14.68 0.02 8.94
CA PHE A 126 14.89 0.86 7.77
C PHE A 126 13.69 1.78 7.51
N GLU A 127 12.48 1.23 7.48
CA GLU A 127 11.27 2.01 7.18
C GLU A 127 10.97 3.04 8.29
N TYR A 128 11.32 2.74 9.54
CA TYR A 128 11.28 3.74 10.62
C TYR A 128 12.18 4.93 10.31
N GLY A 129 13.44 4.68 9.92
CA GLY A 129 14.38 5.75 9.54
C GLY A 129 13.93 6.51 8.30
N TYR A 130 13.38 5.80 7.31
CA TYR A 130 12.83 6.41 6.11
C TYR A 130 11.67 7.37 6.44
N ALA A 131 10.73 6.94 7.29
CA ALA A 131 9.59 7.76 7.70
C ALA A 131 10.00 9.01 8.49
N LEU A 132 11.12 8.96 9.22
CA LEU A 132 11.69 10.16 9.87
C LEU A 132 12.23 11.17 8.87
N SER A 133 12.79 10.69 7.75
CA SER A 133 13.43 11.54 6.73
C SER A 133 12.42 12.10 5.72
N GLU A 134 11.33 11.38 5.49
CA GLU A 134 10.30 11.71 4.49
C GLU A 134 8.89 11.81 5.12
N PRO A 135 8.62 12.84 5.94
CA PRO A 135 7.36 12.97 6.67
C PRO A 135 6.13 13.20 5.76
N SER A 136 6.32 13.56 4.49
CA SER A 136 5.26 13.71 3.49
C SER A 136 4.92 12.42 2.74
N THR A 137 5.57 11.31 3.08
CA THR A 137 5.31 9.99 2.51
C THR A 137 4.57 9.13 3.51
N LEU A 138 3.49 8.48 3.09
CA LEU A 138 2.91 7.38 3.86
C LEU A 138 3.83 6.17 3.77
N VAL A 139 4.57 5.90 4.84
CA VAL A 139 5.48 4.77 4.93
C VAL A 139 4.81 3.63 5.67
N ILE A 140 4.83 2.46 5.06
CA ILE A 140 4.14 1.26 5.58
C ILE A 140 5.11 0.09 5.60
N TRP A 141 5.24 -0.55 6.74
CA TRP A 141 5.82 -1.89 6.83
C TRP A 141 4.72 -2.93 6.99
N GLU A 142 4.75 -3.97 6.18
CA GLU A 142 3.85 -5.11 6.29
C GLU A 142 4.62 -6.36 6.72
N ALA A 143 4.26 -6.91 7.87
CA ALA A 143 4.78 -8.22 8.28
C ALA A 143 4.24 -9.30 7.34
N GLN A 144 5.01 -10.39 7.10
CA GLN A 144 4.52 -11.55 6.34
C GLN A 144 3.25 -12.13 6.99
N PHE A 145 3.30 -12.31 8.31
CA PHE A 145 2.16 -12.50 9.21
C PHE A 145 2.36 -11.58 10.41
N GLY A 146 1.28 -11.08 10.99
CA GLY A 146 1.36 -10.25 12.19
C GLY A 146 2.13 -10.91 13.35
N ASP A 147 2.08 -12.22 13.44
CA ASP A 147 2.83 -13.03 14.42
C ASP A 147 4.35 -12.82 14.33
N PHE A 148 4.87 -12.49 13.16
CA PHE A 148 6.32 -12.28 12.97
C PHE A 148 6.80 -10.89 13.39
N ALA A 149 5.91 -10.00 13.84
CA ALA A 149 6.30 -8.73 14.45
C ALA A 149 7.20 -8.94 15.68
N ASN A 150 7.14 -10.11 16.33
CA ASN A 150 8.06 -10.47 17.42
C ASN A 150 9.53 -10.45 16.99
N GLY A 151 9.83 -10.78 15.73
CA GLY A 151 11.18 -10.69 15.16
C GLY A 151 11.71 -9.25 15.03
N ALA A 152 10.83 -8.26 15.14
CA ALA A 152 11.15 -6.83 15.11
C ALA A 152 10.86 -6.12 16.44
N GLN A 153 10.57 -6.86 17.51
CA GLN A 153 10.10 -6.29 18.79
C GLN A 153 11.04 -5.23 19.34
N VAL A 154 12.35 -5.40 19.20
CA VAL A 154 13.34 -4.42 19.66
C VAL A 154 13.17 -3.06 18.95
N ILE A 155 12.84 -3.05 17.67
CA ILE A 155 12.56 -1.81 16.92
C ILE A 155 11.26 -1.19 17.39
N ILE A 156 10.24 -2.00 17.63
CA ILE A 156 8.94 -1.52 18.13
C ILE A 156 9.13 -0.85 19.49
N ASP A 157 9.78 -1.51 20.44
CA ASP A 157 9.88 -1.02 21.82
C ASP A 157 10.85 0.16 21.94
N GLN A 158 12.02 0.08 21.31
CA GLN A 158 13.09 1.04 21.55
C GLN A 158 13.05 2.26 20.63
N PHE A 159 12.37 2.16 19.49
CA PHE A 159 12.28 3.24 18.50
C PHE A 159 10.84 3.68 18.26
N ILE A 160 9.93 2.81 17.86
CA ILE A 160 8.58 3.22 17.47
C ILE A 160 7.78 3.70 18.68
N ALA A 161 7.66 2.88 19.71
CA ALA A 161 6.84 3.18 20.89
C ALA A 161 7.45 4.24 21.81
N SER A 162 8.77 4.40 21.79
CA SER A 162 9.48 5.22 22.78
C SER A 162 10.18 6.47 22.23
N ALA A 163 10.29 6.62 20.90
CA ALA A 163 11.06 7.68 20.27
C ALA A 163 10.56 9.09 20.60
N GLU A 164 9.25 9.27 20.63
CA GLU A 164 8.66 10.58 20.96
C GLU A 164 9.06 11.03 22.38
N ARG A 165 9.03 10.10 23.32
CA ARG A 165 9.42 10.39 24.71
C ARG A 165 10.92 10.53 24.90
N LYS A 166 11.73 9.68 24.21
CA LYS A 166 13.19 9.70 24.35
C LYS A 166 13.85 10.87 23.61
N TRP A 167 13.34 11.20 22.42
CA TRP A 167 14.02 12.09 21.49
C TRP A 167 13.14 13.20 20.94
N ALA A 168 11.90 13.34 21.43
CA ALA A 168 10.89 14.27 20.92
C ALA A 168 10.67 14.14 19.39
N ARG A 169 10.71 12.90 18.89
CA ARG A 169 10.55 12.59 17.47
C ARG A 169 9.27 11.78 17.23
N ALA A 170 8.28 12.43 16.67
CA ALA A 170 7.11 11.76 16.12
C ALA A 170 7.47 11.03 14.81
N ASN A 171 6.81 9.91 14.54
CA ASN A 171 6.98 9.12 13.34
C ASN A 171 5.63 8.69 12.81
N GLY A 172 5.41 8.82 11.51
CA GLY A 172 4.17 8.48 10.81
C GLY A 172 4.17 7.06 10.22
N LEU A 173 5.12 6.20 10.59
CA LEU A 173 5.16 4.82 10.12
C LEU A 173 3.89 4.06 10.49
N VAL A 174 3.35 3.35 9.52
CA VAL A 174 2.22 2.42 9.70
C VAL A 174 2.72 0.98 9.65
N MET A 175 2.24 0.16 10.56
CA MET A 175 2.50 -1.28 10.56
C MET A 175 1.23 -2.03 10.17
N LEU A 176 1.31 -2.87 9.14
CA LEU A 176 0.27 -3.82 8.77
C LEU A 176 0.66 -5.21 9.29
N LEU A 177 -0.22 -5.77 10.11
CA LEU A 177 -0.03 -7.06 10.76
C LEU A 177 -1.13 -8.02 10.29
N PRO A 178 -1.05 -8.50 9.04
CA PRO A 178 -2.10 -9.34 8.48
C PRO A 178 -2.22 -10.66 9.21
N HIS A 179 -3.45 -11.15 9.35
CA HIS A 179 -3.78 -12.41 9.99
C HIS A 179 -4.87 -13.12 9.19
N GLY A 180 -4.75 -14.44 9.02
CA GLY A 180 -5.71 -15.27 8.29
C GLY A 180 -6.58 -16.13 9.21
#